data_b09551d33552e9d104cebcbc7eaa0b49
#
_entry.id   b09551d33552e9d104cebcbc7eaa0b49
#
_cell.length_a   1.000
_cell.length_b   1.000
_cell.length_c   1.000
_cell.angle_alpha   90.00
_cell.angle_beta   90.00
_cell.angle_gamma   90.00
#
_symmetry.space_group_name_H-M   'P 1'
#
loop_
_entity.id
_entity.type
_entity.pdbx_description
1 polymer ?
#
loop_
_entity_poly.entity_id
_entity_poly.type
_entity_poly.pdbx_seq_one_letter_code
_entity_poly.pdbx_strand_id
1 'polypeptide(L)'
;MTLTDDEQKILYLIKKTSNEDPTHNDPTKPEFPPQNPKFPATPTIKIDVPGFNNVWLKDESKNPTGTHKDRMAWEMVVTYKEILLAKKNDQIDEKLPALSIITSGAAAVAIQSMLNQYRLPPLKCLVDLDLKEEIVKSLESLGCEIYSTDLSRKPLSWKDILELTENPKGIDVTSSEGLDPVMRYYDW
;
A
#
# COMPACT_ATOMS: atom_id res chain seq x y z
N MET A 1 20.83 4.50 -15.01
CA MET A 1 21.37 4.04 -13.70
C MET A 1 21.07 2.57 -13.63
N THR A 2 22.07 1.71 -13.50
CA THR A 2 21.87 0.27 -13.40
C THR A 2 21.48 -0.05 -11.95
N LEU A 3 20.43 -0.82 -11.76
CA LEU A 3 20.03 -1.27 -10.42
C LEU A 3 21.12 -2.17 -9.82
N THR A 4 21.30 -2.08 -8.51
CA THR A 4 22.14 -3.02 -7.75
C THR A 4 21.54 -4.42 -7.77
N ASP A 5 22.34 -5.44 -7.48
CA ASP A 5 21.86 -6.83 -7.42
C ASP A 5 20.72 -7.02 -6.40
N ASP A 6 20.79 -6.29 -5.27
CA ASP A 6 19.75 -6.36 -4.23
C ASP A 6 18.47 -5.65 -4.65
N GLU A 7 18.57 -4.50 -5.33
CA GLU A 7 17.40 -3.83 -5.93
C GLU A 7 16.73 -4.72 -6.98
N GLN A 8 17.52 -5.43 -7.79
CA GLN A 8 16.97 -6.38 -8.77
C GLN A 8 16.27 -7.57 -8.08
N LYS A 9 16.83 -8.10 -6.98
CA LYS A 9 16.18 -9.16 -6.18
C LYS A 9 14.88 -8.68 -5.55
N ILE A 10 14.86 -7.46 -4.99
CA ILE A 10 13.65 -6.87 -4.41
C ILE A 10 12.56 -6.73 -5.49
N LEU A 11 12.90 -6.18 -6.66
CA LEU A 11 11.95 -6.06 -7.77
C LEU A 11 11.45 -7.42 -8.27
N TYR A 12 12.32 -8.42 -8.31
CA TYR A 12 11.93 -9.78 -8.67
C TYR A 12 10.92 -10.35 -7.66
N LEU A 13 11.17 -10.18 -6.36
CA LEU A 13 10.27 -10.65 -5.31
C LEU A 13 8.92 -9.93 -5.36
N ILE A 14 8.92 -8.62 -5.58
CA ILE A 14 7.70 -7.83 -5.76
C ILE A 14 6.87 -8.38 -6.94
N LYS A 15 7.51 -8.57 -8.11
CA LYS A 15 6.85 -9.11 -9.30
C LYS A 15 6.34 -10.54 -9.08
N LYS A 16 7.11 -11.36 -8.37
CA LYS A 16 6.69 -12.72 -8.04
C LYS A 16 5.45 -12.71 -7.15
N THR A 17 5.44 -11.86 -6.11
CA THR A 17 4.30 -11.75 -5.20
C THR A 17 3.05 -11.27 -5.93
N SER A 18 3.17 -10.29 -6.82
CA SER A 18 2.03 -9.77 -7.58
C SER A 18 1.46 -10.75 -8.61
N ASN A 19 2.20 -11.77 -9.01
CA ASN A 19 1.71 -12.84 -9.88
C ASN A 19 1.16 -14.07 -9.12
N GLU A 20 1.21 -14.07 -7.79
CA GLU A 20 0.63 -15.16 -6.98
C GLU A 20 -0.88 -14.93 -6.77
N ASP A 21 -1.60 -16.01 -6.49
CA ASP A 21 -3.02 -15.95 -6.14
C ASP A 21 -3.22 -14.99 -4.94
N PRO A 22 -4.09 -13.98 -5.03
CA PRO A 22 -4.37 -13.05 -3.95
C PRO A 22 -4.90 -13.73 -2.69
N THR A 23 -5.44 -14.92 -2.78
CA THR A 23 -5.87 -15.67 -1.59
C THR A 23 -4.70 -16.22 -0.79
N HIS A 24 -3.55 -16.41 -1.39
CA HIS A 24 -2.28 -16.89 -0.77
C HIS A 24 -2.45 -17.99 0.29
N ASN A 25 -3.42 -18.84 0.15
CA ASN A 25 -3.75 -19.90 1.10
C ASN A 25 -2.76 -21.06 1.04
N ASP A 26 -1.52 -20.81 1.42
CA ASP A 26 -0.56 -21.88 1.61
C ASP A 26 -0.40 -22.17 3.12
N PRO A 27 -1.03 -23.23 3.65
CA PRO A 27 -0.98 -23.56 5.07
C PRO A 27 0.42 -23.95 5.56
N THR A 28 1.37 -24.15 4.66
CA THR A 28 2.75 -24.54 5.01
C THR A 28 3.68 -23.34 5.24
N LYS A 29 3.26 -22.13 4.86
CA LYS A 29 4.06 -20.91 5.02
C LYS A 29 3.83 -20.28 6.39
N PRO A 30 4.87 -19.66 6.99
CA PRO A 30 4.72 -18.98 8.27
C PRO A 30 3.71 -17.82 8.17
N GLU A 31 2.88 -17.68 9.20
CA GLU A 31 1.84 -16.64 9.33
C GLU A 31 2.42 -15.24 9.58
N PHE A 32 3.18 -14.71 8.65
CA PHE A 32 3.57 -13.32 8.74
C PHE A 32 3.81 -12.72 7.35
N PRO A 33 3.03 -11.73 6.98
CA PRO A 33 1.69 -11.41 7.49
C PRO A 33 0.72 -12.56 7.23
N PRO A 34 -0.45 -12.65 7.88
CA PRO A 34 -1.45 -13.68 7.61
C PRO A 34 -1.75 -13.76 6.11
N GLN A 35 -1.83 -14.99 5.61
CA GLN A 35 -1.97 -15.21 4.15
C GLN A 35 -3.33 -14.81 3.62
N ASN A 36 -4.33 -14.75 4.50
CA ASN A 36 -5.69 -14.38 4.17
C ASN A 36 -6.15 -13.29 5.13
N PRO A 37 -6.37 -12.06 4.67
CA PRO A 37 -6.93 -11.02 5.52
C PRO A 37 -8.34 -11.46 5.88
N LYS A 38 -8.61 -11.60 7.17
CA LYS A 38 -9.97 -11.84 7.66
C LYS A 38 -10.80 -10.56 7.56
N PHE A 39 -10.88 -10.00 6.36
CA PHE A 39 -11.79 -8.89 6.12
C PHE A 39 -13.22 -9.39 6.21
N PRO A 40 -14.12 -8.68 6.89
CA PRO A 40 -15.52 -9.03 6.84
C PRO A 40 -16.02 -8.93 5.41
N ALA A 41 -16.89 -9.86 5.00
CA ALA A 41 -17.59 -9.70 3.75
C ALA A 41 -18.40 -8.41 3.80
N THR A 42 -18.06 -7.45 2.94
CA THR A 42 -18.74 -6.16 2.92
C THR A 42 -20.14 -6.32 2.27
N PRO A 43 -21.18 -5.71 2.85
CA PRO A 43 -22.55 -5.85 2.34
C PRO A 43 -22.71 -5.31 0.91
N THR A 44 -23.55 -5.98 0.13
CA THR A 44 -24.07 -5.43 -1.13
C THR A 44 -25.54 -5.10 -0.92
N ILE A 45 -25.88 -3.83 -1.04
CA ILE A 45 -27.21 -3.27 -0.71
C ILE A 45 -27.89 -2.82 -2.00
N LYS A 46 -29.10 -3.29 -2.25
CA LYS A 46 -29.90 -2.77 -3.36
C LYS A 46 -30.38 -1.37 -2.99
N ILE A 47 -30.15 -0.41 -3.87
CA ILE A 47 -30.59 0.98 -3.70
C ILE A 47 -31.61 1.36 -4.78
N ASP A 48 -32.57 2.20 -4.42
CA ASP A 48 -33.54 2.75 -5.35
C ASP A 48 -32.98 4.05 -5.93
N VAL A 49 -32.77 4.03 -7.26
CA VAL A 49 -32.30 5.20 -8.01
C VAL A 49 -33.30 5.51 -9.13
N PRO A 50 -33.93 6.69 -9.12
CA PRO A 50 -34.91 7.05 -10.14
C PRO A 50 -34.37 6.84 -11.56
N GLY A 51 -35.13 6.10 -12.40
CA GLY A 51 -34.73 5.77 -13.77
C GLY A 51 -33.82 4.55 -13.96
N PHE A 52 -33.47 3.85 -12.88
CA PHE A 52 -32.62 2.65 -12.92
C PHE A 52 -33.25 1.50 -12.12
N ASN A 53 -33.34 0.31 -12.70
CA ASN A 53 -34.05 -0.83 -12.09
C ASN A 53 -33.17 -1.75 -11.24
N ASN A 54 -31.85 -1.71 -11.37
CA ASN A 54 -30.95 -2.66 -10.73
C ASN A 54 -29.62 -1.98 -10.31
N VAL A 55 -29.72 -1.11 -9.30
CA VAL A 55 -28.54 -0.46 -8.73
C VAL A 55 -28.21 -1.10 -7.39
N TRP A 56 -26.96 -1.45 -7.21
CA TRP A 56 -26.43 -2.05 -6.00
C TRP A 56 -25.25 -1.25 -5.48
N LEU A 57 -25.20 -1.04 -4.17
CA LEU A 57 -24.09 -0.38 -3.47
C LEU A 57 -23.29 -1.45 -2.72
N LYS A 58 -21.97 -1.49 -3.01
CA LYS A 58 -21.02 -2.27 -2.22
C LYS A 58 -20.53 -1.39 -1.07
N ASP A 59 -20.91 -1.74 0.17
CA ASP A 59 -20.59 -0.92 1.35
C ASP A 59 -19.20 -1.26 1.92
N GLU A 60 -18.17 -0.71 1.33
CA GLU A 60 -16.78 -0.87 1.78
C GLU A 60 -16.45 -0.09 3.07
N SER A 61 -17.39 0.69 3.61
CA SER A 61 -17.22 1.35 4.91
C SER A 61 -17.15 0.36 6.08
N LYS A 62 -17.46 -0.89 5.84
CA LYS A 62 -17.38 -1.98 6.84
C LYS A 62 -15.99 -2.61 6.97
N ASN A 63 -15.05 -2.22 6.13
CA ASN A 63 -13.66 -2.62 6.28
C ASN A 63 -13.02 -2.02 7.55
N PRO A 64 -11.90 -2.57 8.06
CA PRO A 64 -11.27 -2.17 9.33
C PRO A 64 -11.00 -0.67 9.49
N THR A 65 -10.54 0.02 8.43
CA THR A 65 -10.33 1.48 8.48
C THR A 65 -11.49 2.28 7.87
N GLY A 66 -12.59 1.59 7.52
CA GLY A 66 -13.79 2.21 6.92
C GLY A 66 -13.67 2.52 5.43
N THR A 67 -12.75 1.93 4.72
CA THR A 67 -12.51 2.21 3.29
C THR A 67 -12.08 0.97 2.52
N HIS A 68 -12.37 0.97 1.21
CA HIS A 68 -11.90 -0.06 0.27
C HIS A 68 -10.35 -0.14 0.18
N LYS A 69 -9.64 0.88 0.65
CA LYS A 69 -8.16 0.92 0.64
C LYS A 69 -7.51 -0.11 1.55
N ASP A 70 -8.26 -0.69 2.49
CA ASP A 70 -7.76 -1.80 3.32
C ASP A 70 -7.31 -3.00 2.49
N ARG A 71 -7.99 -3.29 1.37
CA ARG A 71 -7.61 -4.39 0.46
C ARG A 71 -6.26 -4.11 -0.22
N MET A 72 -6.05 -2.87 -0.67
CA MET A 72 -4.79 -2.43 -1.25
C MET A 72 -3.66 -2.48 -0.21
N ALA A 73 -3.92 -2.02 1.01
CA ALA A 73 -2.96 -2.06 2.11
C ALA A 73 -2.50 -3.50 2.42
N TRP A 74 -3.42 -4.45 2.35
CA TRP A 74 -3.10 -5.87 2.53
C TRP A 74 -2.12 -6.37 1.46
N GLU A 75 -2.37 -6.10 0.18
CA GLU A 75 -1.48 -6.50 -0.91
C GLU A 75 -0.06 -5.94 -0.74
N MET A 76 0.05 -4.71 -0.27
CA MET A 76 1.35 -4.09 0.03
C MET A 76 2.07 -4.82 1.17
N VAL A 77 1.36 -5.22 2.22
CA VAL A 77 1.96 -5.97 3.35
C VAL A 77 2.39 -7.37 2.91
N VAL A 78 1.61 -8.03 2.05
CA VAL A 78 1.99 -9.33 1.46
C VAL A 78 3.29 -9.20 0.65
N THR A 79 3.45 -8.13 -0.12
CA THR A 79 4.69 -7.81 -0.84
C THR A 79 5.86 -7.64 0.14
N TYR A 80 5.67 -6.91 1.22
CA TYR A 80 6.69 -6.76 2.27
C TYR A 80 7.11 -8.09 2.90
N LYS A 81 6.18 -9.01 3.05
CA LYS A 81 6.46 -10.36 3.59
C LYS A 81 7.57 -11.05 2.81
N GLU A 82 7.50 -11.03 1.49
CA GLU A 82 8.52 -11.68 0.64
C GLU A 82 9.90 -11.01 0.81
N ILE A 83 9.93 -9.70 0.90
CA ILE A 83 11.17 -8.94 1.17
C ILE A 83 11.74 -9.32 2.56
N LEU A 84 10.88 -9.40 3.58
CA LEU A 84 11.27 -9.79 4.94
C LEU A 84 11.83 -11.21 4.99
N LEU A 85 11.20 -12.14 4.28
CA LEU A 85 11.67 -13.52 4.20
C LEU A 85 13.01 -13.62 3.47
N ALA A 86 13.18 -12.86 2.39
CA ALA A 86 14.45 -12.81 1.66
C ALA A 86 15.58 -12.28 2.56
N LYS A 87 15.31 -11.24 3.33
CA LYS A 87 16.27 -10.69 4.31
C LYS A 87 16.60 -11.68 5.41
N LYS A 88 15.60 -12.34 5.99
CA LYS A 88 15.78 -13.36 7.04
C LYS A 88 16.62 -14.55 6.56
N ASN A 89 16.56 -14.86 5.28
CA ASN A 89 17.30 -15.95 4.66
C ASN A 89 18.67 -15.51 4.11
N ASP A 90 19.18 -14.34 4.53
CA ASP A 90 20.45 -13.74 4.08
C ASP A 90 20.57 -13.59 2.54
N GLN A 91 19.43 -13.50 1.86
CA GLN A 91 19.38 -13.30 0.40
C GLN A 91 19.56 -11.82 0.00
N ILE A 92 19.29 -10.91 0.94
CA ILE A 92 19.51 -9.47 0.80
C ILE A 92 20.04 -8.91 2.13
N ASP A 93 21.01 -8.02 2.06
CA ASP A 93 21.66 -7.41 3.23
C ASP A 93 21.15 -5.98 3.54
N GLU A 94 20.35 -5.40 2.67
CA GLU A 94 19.89 -4.04 2.83
C GLU A 94 18.79 -3.86 3.89
N LYS A 95 18.69 -2.63 4.43
CA LYS A 95 17.53 -2.21 5.25
C LYS A 95 16.25 -2.44 4.46
N LEU A 96 15.17 -2.79 5.18
CA LEU A 96 13.85 -2.82 4.57
C LEU A 96 13.54 -1.46 3.93
N PRO A 97 13.18 -1.44 2.65
CA PRO A 97 12.82 -0.18 1.99
C PRO A 97 11.54 0.37 2.63
N ALA A 98 11.50 1.64 2.98
CA ALA A 98 10.24 2.28 3.36
C ALA A 98 9.36 2.47 2.12
N LEU A 99 8.03 2.50 2.32
CA LEU A 99 7.09 2.84 1.27
C LEU A 99 6.88 4.35 1.18
N SER A 100 6.77 4.88 -0.03
CA SER A 100 6.39 6.26 -0.31
C SER A 100 5.08 6.30 -1.10
N ILE A 101 4.20 7.25 -0.79
CA ILE A 101 2.90 7.39 -1.45
C ILE A 101 2.52 8.86 -1.59
N ILE A 102 1.90 9.23 -2.71
CA ILE A 102 1.09 10.45 -2.81
C ILE A 102 -0.30 10.14 -2.27
N THR A 103 -0.81 10.95 -1.34
CA THR A 103 -2.09 10.65 -0.71
C THR A 103 -2.84 11.90 -0.26
N SER A 104 -4.18 11.79 -0.26
CA SER A 104 -5.10 12.74 0.38
C SER A 104 -5.61 12.25 1.75
N GLY A 105 -5.12 11.08 2.23
CA GLY A 105 -5.42 10.57 3.57
C GLY A 105 -5.84 9.10 3.63
N ALA A 106 -6.94 8.70 2.99
CA ALA A 106 -7.55 7.38 3.18
C ALA A 106 -6.61 6.19 2.89
N ALA A 107 -5.81 6.28 1.81
CA ALA A 107 -4.84 5.24 1.48
C ALA A 107 -3.74 5.15 2.54
N ALA A 108 -3.23 6.30 3.01
CA ALA A 108 -2.20 6.32 4.05
C ALA A 108 -2.72 5.74 5.37
N VAL A 109 -3.96 6.05 5.77
CA VAL A 109 -4.56 5.47 6.99
C VAL A 109 -4.61 3.95 6.89
N ALA A 110 -5.07 3.39 5.77
CA ALA A 110 -5.17 1.95 5.59
C ALA A 110 -3.77 1.27 5.61
N ILE A 111 -2.82 1.81 4.84
CA ILE A 111 -1.47 1.24 4.74
C ILE A 111 -0.74 1.36 6.06
N GLN A 112 -0.72 2.55 6.70
CA GLN A 112 0.00 2.76 7.95
C GLN A 112 -0.58 1.92 9.09
N SER A 113 -1.91 1.77 9.17
CA SER A 113 -2.54 0.89 10.15
C SER A 113 -2.04 -0.56 10.02
N MET A 114 -1.90 -1.03 8.79
CA MET A 114 -1.38 -2.36 8.49
C MET A 114 0.13 -2.46 8.80
N LEU A 115 0.92 -1.46 8.43
CA LEU A 115 2.35 -1.40 8.75
C LEU A 115 2.58 -1.44 10.27
N ASN A 116 1.78 -0.71 11.04
CA ASN A 116 1.83 -0.71 12.51
C ASN A 116 1.53 -2.10 13.09
N GLN A 117 0.51 -2.77 12.56
CA GLN A 117 0.12 -4.12 13.00
C GLN A 117 1.29 -5.11 12.85
N TYR A 118 2.06 -5.00 11.79
CA TYR A 118 3.18 -5.90 11.49
C TYR A 118 4.55 -5.33 11.84
N ARG A 119 4.61 -4.18 12.50
CA ARG A 119 5.87 -3.51 12.93
C ARG A 119 6.83 -3.28 11.77
N LEU A 120 6.29 -2.85 10.65
CA LEU A 120 7.03 -2.51 9.44
C LEU A 120 7.46 -1.03 9.48
N PRO A 121 8.42 -0.63 8.61
CA PRO A 121 8.83 0.77 8.52
C PRO A 121 7.65 1.72 8.29
N PRO A 122 7.68 2.94 8.84
CA PRO A 122 6.62 3.90 8.66
C PRO A 122 6.46 4.30 7.18
N LEU A 123 5.22 4.62 6.82
CA LEU A 123 4.87 5.11 5.50
C LEU A 123 5.32 6.57 5.35
N LYS A 124 5.99 6.89 4.27
CA LYS A 124 6.35 8.23 3.87
C LYS A 124 5.29 8.80 2.93
N CYS A 125 4.58 9.80 3.39
CA CYS A 125 3.43 10.38 2.69
C CYS A 125 3.80 11.72 2.05
N LEU A 126 3.72 11.81 0.73
CA LEU A 126 3.76 13.08 0.01
C LEU A 126 2.34 13.60 -0.13
N VAL A 127 2.07 14.76 0.46
CA VAL A 127 0.75 15.38 0.48
C VAL A 127 0.77 16.74 -0.23
N ASP A 128 -0.39 17.18 -0.70
CA ASP A 128 -0.53 18.51 -1.25
C ASP A 128 -0.40 19.56 -0.15
N LEU A 129 0.15 20.75 -0.51
CA LEU A 129 0.28 21.88 0.41
C LEU A 129 -1.09 22.33 0.97
N ASP A 130 -2.15 22.15 0.19
CA ASP A 130 -3.52 22.55 0.57
C ASP A 130 -4.26 21.47 1.38
N LEU A 131 -3.61 20.36 1.72
CA LEU A 131 -4.24 19.33 2.54
C LEU A 131 -4.59 19.87 3.92
N LYS A 132 -5.82 19.61 4.38
CA LYS A 132 -6.31 20.08 5.67
C LYS A 132 -5.41 19.64 6.83
N GLU A 133 -5.09 20.56 7.71
CA GLU A 133 -4.19 20.34 8.85
C GLU A 133 -4.67 19.20 9.77
N GLU A 134 -6.00 19.02 9.91
CA GLU A 134 -6.55 17.91 10.72
C GLU A 134 -6.21 16.54 10.13
N ILE A 135 -6.16 16.42 8.79
CA ILE A 135 -5.77 15.18 8.11
C ILE A 135 -4.28 14.95 8.33
N VAL A 136 -3.44 15.97 8.15
CA VAL A 136 -1.99 15.87 8.38
C VAL A 136 -1.72 15.39 9.80
N LYS A 137 -2.30 16.05 10.81
CA LYS A 137 -2.15 15.65 12.23
C LYS A 137 -2.64 14.23 12.50
N SER A 138 -3.72 13.82 11.85
CA SER A 138 -4.22 12.44 11.97
C SER A 138 -3.21 11.42 11.43
N LEU A 139 -2.60 11.70 10.28
CA LEU A 139 -1.59 10.83 9.68
C LEU A 139 -0.31 10.77 10.53
N GLU A 140 0.16 11.91 11.03
CA GLU A 140 1.31 11.98 11.94
C GLU A 140 1.06 11.20 13.23
N SER A 141 -0.12 11.35 13.83
CA SER A 141 -0.50 10.62 15.03
C SER A 141 -0.57 9.10 14.82
N LEU A 142 -0.86 8.66 13.59
CA LEU A 142 -0.86 7.25 13.21
C LEU A 142 0.58 6.71 12.98
N GLY A 143 1.56 7.60 12.84
CA GLY A 143 2.98 7.26 12.65
C GLY A 143 3.49 7.45 11.22
N CYS A 144 2.75 8.11 10.34
CA CYS A 144 3.24 8.47 9.01
C CYS A 144 4.33 9.57 9.11
N GLU A 145 5.32 9.50 8.24
CA GLU A 145 6.25 10.60 7.96
C GLU A 145 5.68 11.48 6.85
N ILE A 146 5.44 12.76 7.13
CA ILE A 146 4.73 13.66 6.19
C ILE A 146 5.71 14.59 5.49
N TYR A 147 5.58 14.66 4.17
CA TYR A 147 6.28 15.55 3.26
C TYR A 147 5.24 16.30 2.43
N SER A 148 5.46 17.57 2.16
CA SER A 148 4.49 18.41 1.45
C SER A 148 5.09 19.03 0.21
N THR A 149 4.31 19.08 -0.87
CA THR A 149 4.66 19.78 -2.11
C THR A 149 3.42 20.28 -2.82
N ASP A 150 3.57 21.22 -3.74
CA ASP A 150 2.50 21.64 -4.63
C ASP A 150 2.33 20.60 -5.75
N LEU A 151 1.33 19.74 -5.60
CA LEU A 151 1.02 18.65 -6.55
C LEU A 151 0.36 19.15 -7.84
N SER A 152 -0.05 20.43 -7.90
CA SER A 152 -0.70 21.01 -9.09
C SER A 152 0.27 21.39 -10.19
N ARG A 153 1.56 21.54 -9.88
CA ARG A 153 2.55 22.10 -10.81
C ARG A 153 2.90 21.21 -11.98
N LYS A 154 3.12 19.92 -11.74
CA LYS A 154 3.49 18.94 -12.78
C LYS A 154 3.19 17.52 -12.30
N PRO A 155 2.92 16.59 -13.21
CA PRO A 155 2.93 15.17 -12.86
C PRO A 155 4.30 14.77 -12.29
N LEU A 156 4.30 14.01 -11.20
CA LEU A 156 5.51 13.50 -10.58
C LEU A 156 5.80 12.08 -11.08
N SER A 157 7.05 11.82 -11.40
CA SER A 157 7.52 10.46 -11.62
C SER A 157 7.75 9.74 -10.29
N TRP A 158 7.87 8.41 -10.30
CA TRP A 158 8.22 7.64 -9.12
C TRP A 158 9.54 8.11 -8.48
N LYS A 159 10.51 8.57 -9.29
CA LYS A 159 11.78 9.11 -8.79
C LYS A 159 11.60 10.43 -8.06
N ASP A 160 10.77 11.33 -8.62
CA ASP A 160 10.44 12.60 -7.94
C ASP A 160 9.78 12.31 -6.58
N ILE A 161 8.88 11.31 -6.49
CA ILE A 161 8.20 10.93 -5.25
C ILE A 161 9.20 10.44 -4.20
N LEU A 162 10.10 9.52 -4.59
CA LEU A 162 11.12 9.01 -3.68
C LEU A 162 12.11 10.09 -3.23
N GLU A 163 12.48 11.02 -4.10
CA GLU A 163 13.33 12.15 -3.76
C GLU A 163 12.63 13.11 -2.79
N LEU A 164 11.40 13.52 -3.09
CA LEU A 164 10.62 14.44 -2.27
C LEU A 164 10.25 13.86 -0.89
N THR A 165 10.19 12.54 -0.76
CA THR A 165 9.96 11.85 0.52
C THR A 165 11.25 11.41 1.21
N GLU A 166 12.41 11.89 0.78
CA GLU A 166 13.72 11.53 1.33
C GLU A 166 13.91 10.00 1.43
N ASN A 167 13.50 9.28 0.39
CA ASN A 167 13.46 7.83 0.36
C ASN A 167 14.10 7.24 -0.91
N PRO A 168 15.35 7.60 -1.24
CA PRO A 168 15.95 7.25 -2.54
C PRO A 168 16.12 5.74 -2.78
N LYS A 169 16.06 4.94 -1.72
CA LYS A 169 16.11 3.46 -1.75
C LYS A 169 14.76 2.82 -1.42
N GLY A 170 13.70 3.60 -1.37
CA GLY A 170 12.36 3.16 -1.05
C GLY A 170 11.58 2.64 -2.25
N ILE A 171 10.30 2.40 -2.00
CA ILE A 171 9.35 1.90 -2.99
C ILE A 171 8.21 2.91 -3.11
N ASP A 172 8.00 3.46 -4.30
CA ASP A 172 6.78 4.24 -4.58
C ASP A 172 5.61 3.31 -4.82
N VAL A 173 4.52 3.53 -4.08
CA VAL A 173 3.27 2.78 -4.20
C VAL A 173 2.13 3.58 -4.83
N THR A 174 2.45 4.75 -5.39
CA THR A 174 1.48 5.63 -6.08
C THR A 174 1.30 5.21 -7.53
N SER A 175 2.42 4.93 -8.22
CA SER A 175 2.42 4.65 -9.65
C SER A 175 2.37 3.16 -9.93
N SER A 176 1.68 2.80 -11.01
CA SER A 176 1.66 1.42 -11.52
C SER A 176 3.01 0.94 -12.07
N GLU A 177 3.95 1.86 -12.29
CA GLU A 177 5.28 1.51 -12.80
C GLU A 177 6.15 0.78 -11.77
N GLY A 178 5.85 0.94 -10.49
CA GLY A 178 6.63 0.37 -9.38
C GLY A 178 6.08 -0.91 -8.79
N LEU A 179 4.76 -1.11 -8.75
CA LEU A 179 4.17 -2.22 -8.01
C LEU A 179 2.88 -2.74 -8.62
N ASP A 180 2.90 -4.00 -9.09
CA ASP A 180 1.72 -4.76 -9.44
C ASP A 180 0.72 -5.02 -8.27
N PRO A 181 1.06 -4.93 -6.95
CA PRO A 181 0.08 -5.07 -5.88
C PRO A 181 -1.12 -4.14 -6.01
N VAL A 182 -0.92 -2.94 -6.60
CA VAL A 182 -2.01 -2.01 -6.89
C VAL A 182 -2.98 -2.58 -7.93
N MET A 183 -2.49 -3.35 -8.88
CA MET A 183 -3.33 -4.00 -9.89
C MET A 183 -4.10 -5.18 -9.31
N ARG A 184 -3.47 -5.98 -8.47
CA ARG A 184 -4.11 -7.12 -7.79
C ARG A 184 -5.25 -6.71 -6.85
N TYR A 185 -5.24 -5.49 -6.36
CA TYR A 185 -6.34 -4.94 -5.60
C TYR A 185 -7.69 -5.02 -6.34
N TYR A 186 -7.68 -4.94 -7.67
CA TYR A 186 -8.90 -5.03 -8.47
C TYR A 186 -9.38 -6.47 -8.72
N ASP A 187 -8.61 -7.45 -8.32
CA ASP A 187 -8.96 -8.88 -8.44
C ASP A 187 -9.79 -9.39 -7.25
N TRP A 188 -10.03 -8.53 -6.26
CA TRP A 188 -10.76 -8.85 -5.02
C TRP A 188 -12.29 -8.75 -5.18
#